data_eecaa6a57aba3fe7401b74144b585462
#
_entry.id   eecaa6a57aba3fe7401b74144b585462
#
_cell.length_a   1.000
_cell.length_b   1.000
_cell.length_c   1.000
_cell.angle_alpha   90.00
_cell.angle_beta   90.00
_cell.angle_gamma   90.00
#
_symmetry.space_group_name_H-M   'P 1'
#
loop_
_entity.id
_entity.type
_entity.pdbx_description
1 polymer ?
#
loop_
_entity_poly.entity_id
_entity_poly.type
_entity_poly.pdbx_seq_one_letter_code
_entity_poly.pdbx_strand_id
1 'polypeptide(L)'
;DIRNISKQADELGLSRFVITGGEPLVMRDFDQVVEAIDPSKHYIISDTNGWFLDDKKAKHLKSIGVEKIQLSLDSFIEEEHDKFRNKPHSYKKVMRAVDAALNADLNLILSTVLVGGRAKTKEFEDMCKFSTDRGIGLYISYAKPVGSATDHPEFVITKEDADIVRELEKKYSIFTHMTPSYGSFK
;
A
#
# COMPACT_ATOMS: atom_id res chain seq x y z
N ASP A 1 9.86 -22.80 3.20
CA ASP A 1 11.20 -22.45 3.64
C ASP A 1 11.71 -21.22 2.91
N ILE A 2 11.69 -20.06 3.58
CA ILE A 2 11.95 -18.75 2.99
C ILE A 2 13.38 -18.62 2.44
N ARG A 3 14.39 -19.19 3.14
CA ARG A 3 15.79 -19.20 2.65
C ARG A 3 15.93 -19.88 1.29
N ASN A 4 15.18 -20.97 1.09
CA ASN A 4 15.21 -21.69 -0.20
C ASN A 4 14.51 -20.88 -1.31
N ILE A 5 13.41 -20.19 -0.98
CA ILE A 5 12.73 -19.27 -1.92
C ILE A 5 13.66 -18.10 -2.27
N SER A 6 14.33 -17.50 -1.28
CA SER A 6 15.28 -16.41 -1.50
C SER A 6 16.44 -16.84 -2.41
N LYS A 7 17.01 -18.01 -2.19
CA LYS A 7 18.06 -18.57 -3.04
C LYS A 7 17.59 -18.76 -4.48
N GLN A 8 16.42 -19.35 -4.69
CA GLN A 8 15.84 -19.51 -6.03
C GLN A 8 15.55 -18.17 -6.69
N ALA A 9 15.08 -17.17 -5.93
CA ALA A 9 14.87 -15.82 -6.43
C ALA A 9 16.18 -15.17 -6.90
N ASP A 10 17.26 -15.32 -6.13
CA ASP A 10 18.60 -14.85 -6.46
C ASP A 10 19.09 -15.51 -7.78
N GLU A 11 18.96 -16.82 -7.90
CA GLU A 11 19.31 -17.59 -9.11
C GLU A 11 18.52 -17.13 -10.36
N LEU A 12 17.27 -16.66 -10.17
CA LEU A 12 16.41 -16.13 -11.23
C LEU A 12 16.61 -14.63 -11.48
N GLY A 13 17.49 -13.95 -10.75
CA GLY A 13 17.72 -12.52 -10.85
C GLY A 13 16.57 -11.65 -10.30
N LEU A 14 15.73 -12.17 -9.41
CA LEU A 14 14.69 -11.42 -8.76
C LEU A 14 15.26 -10.62 -7.58
N SER A 15 15.05 -9.31 -7.60
CA SER A 15 15.68 -8.37 -6.66
C SER A 15 14.75 -7.86 -5.55
N ARG A 16 13.47 -8.25 -5.54
CA ARG A 16 12.48 -7.66 -4.65
C ARG A 16 11.58 -8.71 -3.98
N PHE A 17 11.38 -8.54 -2.68
CA PHE A 17 10.39 -9.27 -1.90
C PHE A 17 9.36 -8.34 -1.29
N VAL A 18 8.11 -8.77 -1.29
CA VAL A 18 7.02 -8.09 -0.59
C VAL A 18 6.50 -9.02 0.50
N ILE A 19 6.65 -8.60 1.75
CA ILE A 19 6.09 -9.31 2.91
C ILE A 19 4.67 -8.76 3.11
N THR A 20 3.69 -9.61 2.88
CA THR A 20 2.27 -9.29 2.96
C THR A 20 1.51 -10.44 3.63
N GLY A 21 0.20 -10.35 3.73
CA GLY A 21 -0.66 -11.38 4.32
C GLY A 21 -1.83 -10.74 5.06
N GLY A 22 -2.19 -11.23 6.25
CA GLY A 22 -3.14 -10.55 7.11
C GLY A 22 -2.56 -9.21 7.60
N GLU A 23 -1.72 -9.26 8.64
CA GLU A 23 -0.91 -8.12 9.08
C GLU A 23 0.49 -8.63 9.43
N PRO A 24 1.51 -8.37 8.61
CA PRO A 24 2.86 -8.91 8.83
C PRO A 24 3.49 -8.48 10.16
N LEU A 25 3.21 -7.26 10.60
CA LEU A 25 3.86 -6.70 11.80
C LEU A 25 3.39 -7.31 13.13
N VAL A 26 2.41 -8.25 13.10
CA VAL A 26 2.05 -9.06 14.28
C VAL A 26 2.86 -10.35 14.38
N MET A 27 3.59 -10.73 13.33
CA MET A 27 4.39 -11.97 13.35
C MET A 27 5.54 -11.85 14.35
N ARG A 28 5.67 -12.86 15.18
CA ARG A 28 6.76 -12.92 16.19
C ARG A 28 8.13 -13.17 15.56
N ASP A 29 8.13 -13.83 14.42
CA ASP A 29 9.32 -14.23 13.65
C ASP A 29 9.56 -13.32 12.43
N PHE A 30 8.98 -12.12 12.39
CA PHE A 30 9.13 -11.17 11.28
C PHE A 30 10.62 -10.87 10.97
N ASP A 31 11.42 -10.65 11.99
CA ASP A 31 12.85 -10.36 11.85
C ASP A 31 13.60 -11.55 11.22
N GLN A 32 13.24 -12.79 11.61
CA GLN A 32 13.80 -14.01 11.04
C GLN A 32 13.39 -14.20 9.58
N VAL A 33 12.18 -13.76 9.20
CA VAL A 33 11.72 -13.73 7.80
C VAL A 33 12.58 -12.77 7.00
N VAL A 34 12.79 -11.55 7.47
CA VAL A 34 13.64 -10.56 6.82
C VAL A 34 15.07 -11.07 6.67
N GLU A 35 15.66 -11.63 7.72
CA GLU A 35 16.99 -12.25 7.69
C GLU A 35 17.07 -13.40 6.67
N ALA A 36 16.02 -14.24 6.61
CA ALA A 36 15.98 -15.38 5.69
C ALA A 36 15.83 -14.96 4.21
N ILE A 37 15.27 -13.79 3.94
CA ILE A 37 15.23 -13.17 2.59
C ILE A 37 16.60 -12.64 2.18
N ASP A 38 17.44 -12.24 3.10
CA ASP A 38 18.74 -11.60 2.88
C ASP A 38 18.65 -10.17 2.33
N PRO A 39 18.52 -9.16 3.22
CA PRO A 39 18.41 -7.75 2.82
C PRO A 39 19.65 -7.18 2.12
N SER A 40 20.80 -7.88 2.17
CA SER A 40 21.99 -7.48 1.40
C SER A 40 21.86 -7.73 -0.10
N LYS A 41 20.93 -8.61 -0.50
CA LYS A 41 20.70 -9.02 -1.89
C LYS A 41 19.35 -8.54 -2.43
N HIS A 42 18.36 -8.39 -1.58
CA HIS A 42 16.99 -8.16 -1.98
C HIS A 42 16.41 -6.89 -1.36
N TYR A 43 15.68 -6.14 -2.17
CA TYR A 43 14.89 -5.00 -1.73
C TYR A 43 13.62 -5.49 -1.03
N ILE A 44 13.50 -5.25 0.29
CA ILE A 44 12.41 -5.78 1.09
C ILE A 44 11.36 -4.70 1.34
N ILE A 45 10.11 -5.03 1.01
CA ILE A 45 8.92 -4.22 1.20
C ILE A 45 8.02 -4.93 2.21
N SER A 46 7.40 -4.19 3.13
CA SER A 46 6.32 -4.73 3.96
C SER A 46 5.03 -3.95 3.72
N ASP A 47 3.96 -4.68 3.36
CA ASP A 47 2.62 -4.14 3.31
C ASP A 47 2.01 -4.23 4.70
N THR A 48 1.41 -3.14 5.21
CA THR A 48 0.83 -3.12 6.55
C THR A 48 -0.39 -2.19 6.63
N ASN A 49 -1.30 -2.50 7.54
CA ASN A 49 -2.40 -1.62 7.91
C ASN A 49 -1.98 -0.48 8.85
N GLY A 50 -0.71 -0.38 9.23
CA GLY A 50 -0.14 0.67 10.07
C GLY A 50 -0.47 0.57 11.56
N TRP A 51 -1.29 -0.39 12.01
CA TRP A 51 -1.75 -0.46 13.40
C TRP A 51 -0.60 -0.58 14.41
N PHE A 52 0.44 -1.33 14.07
CA PHE A 52 1.58 -1.63 14.93
C PHE A 52 2.85 -0.83 14.57
N LEU A 53 2.78 0.06 13.57
CA LEU A 53 3.92 0.85 13.13
C LEU A 53 3.99 2.17 13.92
N ASP A 54 4.85 2.20 14.92
CA ASP A 54 5.26 3.41 15.66
C ASP A 54 6.73 3.75 15.38
N ASP A 55 7.22 4.86 15.93
CA ASP A 55 8.60 5.32 15.71
C ASP A 55 9.65 4.26 16.08
N LYS A 56 9.45 3.52 17.17
CA LYS A 56 10.35 2.45 17.59
C LYS A 56 10.37 1.31 16.58
N LYS A 57 9.16 0.87 16.16
CA LYS A 57 9.02 -0.21 15.17
C LYS A 57 9.55 0.20 13.81
N ALA A 58 9.29 1.42 13.36
CA ALA A 58 9.79 1.93 12.08
C ALA A 58 11.33 1.96 12.05
N LYS A 59 11.98 2.51 13.09
CA LYS A 59 13.45 2.49 13.21
C LYS A 59 14.01 1.07 13.25
N HIS A 60 13.33 0.15 13.96
CA HIS A 60 13.72 -1.24 14.01
C HIS A 60 13.63 -1.90 12.62
N LEU A 61 12.51 -1.73 11.90
CA LEU A 61 12.34 -2.26 10.54
C LEU A 61 13.45 -1.77 9.59
N LYS A 62 13.78 -0.47 9.64
CA LYS A 62 14.90 0.07 8.86
C LYS A 62 16.23 -0.59 9.24
N SER A 63 16.49 -0.78 10.52
CA SER A 63 17.75 -1.36 11.01
C SER A 63 17.96 -2.82 10.61
N ILE A 64 16.89 -3.59 10.40
CA ILE A 64 16.96 -4.99 9.95
C ILE A 64 16.92 -5.15 8.43
N GLY A 65 16.83 -4.04 7.68
CA GLY A 65 16.94 -4.04 6.22
C GLY A 65 15.60 -4.04 5.48
N VAL A 66 14.48 -3.66 6.12
CA VAL A 66 13.27 -3.29 5.40
C VAL A 66 13.48 -1.92 4.77
N GLU A 67 13.33 -1.82 3.45
CA GLU A 67 13.60 -0.58 2.72
C GLU A 67 12.35 0.24 2.45
N LYS A 68 11.19 -0.42 2.35
CA LYS A 68 9.94 0.24 2.00
C LYS A 68 8.78 -0.28 2.82
N ILE A 69 7.91 0.64 3.20
CA ILE A 69 6.59 0.34 3.78
C ILE A 69 5.52 0.74 2.79
N GLN A 70 4.53 -0.11 2.59
CA GLN A 70 3.29 0.19 1.91
C GLN A 70 2.15 0.21 2.92
N LEU A 71 1.61 1.41 3.17
CA LEU A 71 0.52 1.62 4.13
C LEU A 71 -0.83 1.66 3.43
N SER A 72 -1.77 0.93 3.98
CA SER A 72 -3.15 0.93 3.47
C SER A 72 -3.94 2.13 4.00
N LEU A 73 -4.38 3.03 3.09
CA LEU A 73 -5.24 4.17 3.41
C LEU A 73 -6.38 4.26 2.39
N ASP A 74 -7.61 3.89 2.78
CA ASP A 74 -8.73 3.78 1.83
C ASP A 74 -9.62 5.02 1.76
N SER A 75 -9.57 5.91 2.72
CA SER A 75 -10.19 7.24 2.65
C SER A 75 -9.37 8.25 3.44
N PHE A 76 -9.45 9.52 3.02
CA PHE A 76 -8.87 10.65 3.73
C PHE A 76 -9.85 11.26 4.75
N ILE A 77 -11.01 10.61 4.92
CA ILE A 77 -12.00 10.89 5.97
C ILE A 77 -11.94 9.77 7.00
N GLU A 78 -11.71 10.11 8.28
CA GLU A 78 -11.51 9.15 9.38
C GLU A 78 -12.63 8.12 9.47
N GLU A 79 -13.88 8.59 9.48
CA GLU A 79 -15.06 7.74 9.65
C GLU A 79 -15.24 6.76 8.49
N GLU A 80 -14.93 7.18 7.27
CA GLU A 80 -15.02 6.34 6.07
C GLU A 80 -13.91 5.29 6.06
N HIS A 81 -12.67 5.69 6.37
CA HIS A 81 -11.56 4.75 6.47
C HIS A 81 -11.80 3.69 7.54
N ASP A 82 -12.20 4.12 8.74
CA ASP A 82 -12.47 3.23 9.86
C ASP A 82 -13.61 2.26 9.53
N LYS A 83 -14.66 2.75 8.87
CA LYS A 83 -15.78 1.92 8.39
C LYS A 83 -15.33 0.92 7.33
N PHE A 84 -14.56 1.35 6.32
CA PHE A 84 -14.05 0.48 5.26
C PHE A 84 -13.18 -0.64 5.84
N ARG A 85 -12.32 -0.32 6.80
CA ARG A 85 -11.46 -1.28 7.50
C ARG A 85 -12.17 -2.08 8.59
N ASN A 86 -13.43 -1.75 8.88
CA ASN A 86 -14.18 -2.31 10.01
C ASN A 86 -13.39 -2.25 11.33
N LYS A 87 -12.68 -1.13 11.56
CA LYS A 87 -11.77 -0.97 12.69
C LYS A 87 -11.73 0.49 13.18
N PRO A 88 -12.39 0.81 14.31
CA PRO A 88 -12.31 2.16 14.90
C PRO A 88 -10.86 2.61 15.14
N HIS A 89 -10.58 3.87 14.87
CA HIS A 89 -9.28 4.52 15.03
C HIS A 89 -8.16 4.02 14.09
N SER A 90 -8.48 3.23 13.05
CA SER A 90 -7.48 2.77 12.09
C SER A 90 -6.88 3.94 11.31
N TYR A 91 -7.66 4.95 10.95
CA TYR A 91 -7.18 6.18 10.31
C TYR A 91 -6.06 6.86 11.12
N LYS A 92 -6.30 7.10 12.42
CA LYS A 92 -5.31 7.73 13.31
C LYS A 92 -4.03 6.90 13.41
N LYS A 93 -4.17 5.56 13.39
CA LYS A 93 -3.01 4.66 13.41
C LYS A 93 -2.20 4.76 12.12
N VAL A 94 -2.86 4.80 10.97
CA VAL A 94 -2.18 4.98 9.68
C VAL A 94 -1.48 6.33 9.60
N MET A 95 -2.13 7.42 10.00
CA MET A 95 -1.52 8.75 9.97
C MET A 95 -0.28 8.84 10.87
N ARG A 96 -0.34 8.24 12.08
CA ARG A 96 0.85 8.10 12.94
C ARG A 96 1.94 7.26 12.28
N ALA A 97 1.55 6.18 11.61
CA ALA A 97 2.49 5.28 10.92
C ALA A 97 3.18 5.98 9.73
N VAL A 98 2.49 6.90 9.04
CA VAL A 98 3.09 7.77 8.01
C VAL A 98 4.24 8.57 8.61
N ASP A 99 3.99 9.29 9.72
CA ASP A 99 5.02 10.10 10.36
C ASP A 99 6.17 9.23 10.88
N ALA A 100 5.87 8.09 11.49
CA ALA A 100 6.89 7.15 12.00
C ALA A 100 7.80 6.59 10.89
N ALA A 101 7.22 6.23 9.73
CA ALA A 101 7.98 5.73 8.59
C ALA A 101 8.91 6.81 8.01
N LEU A 102 8.41 8.03 7.83
CA LEU A 102 9.20 9.16 7.34
C LEU A 102 10.32 9.54 8.31
N ASN A 103 10.05 9.58 9.63
CA ASN A 103 11.05 9.86 10.66
C ASN A 103 12.15 8.78 10.75
N ALA A 104 11.87 7.58 10.28
CA ALA A 104 12.84 6.47 10.23
C ALA A 104 13.58 6.35 8.88
N ASP A 105 13.37 7.30 7.97
CA ASP A 105 13.93 7.27 6.60
C ASP A 105 13.59 5.98 5.84
N LEU A 106 12.36 5.48 6.05
CA LEU A 106 11.80 4.40 5.24
C LEU A 106 11.14 4.97 3.99
N ASN A 107 11.38 4.36 2.85
CA ASN A 107 10.58 4.66 1.67
C ASN A 107 9.12 4.34 1.95
N LEU A 108 8.21 5.25 1.62
CA LEU A 108 6.80 5.08 1.93
C LEU A 108 5.93 5.17 0.68
N ILE A 109 4.98 4.26 0.58
CA ILE A 109 3.88 4.31 -0.39
C ILE A 109 2.58 4.18 0.39
N LEU A 110 1.61 5.02 0.09
CA LEU A 110 0.22 4.78 0.46
C LEU A 110 -0.44 3.90 -0.60
N SER A 111 -1.30 3.00 -0.18
CA SER A 111 -2.07 2.12 -1.05
C SER A 111 -3.56 2.28 -0.76
N THR A 112 -4.35 2.53 -1.78
CA THR A 112 -5.80 2.70 -1.67
C THR A 112 -6.54 1.83 -2.68
N VAL A 113 -7.73 1.35 -2.29
CA VAL A 113 -8.66 0.74 -3.22
C VAL A 113 -9.63 1.81 -3.71
N LEU A 114 -9.61 2.08 -4.99
CA LEU A 114 -10.55 3.00 -5.62
C LEU A 114 -11.83 2.26 -5.98
N VAL A 115 -12.94 2.72 -5.40
CA VAL A 115 -14.30 2.27 -5.74
C VAL A 115 -14.98 3.25 -6.69
N GLY A 116 -16.05 2.80 -7.36
CA GLY A 116 -16.78 3.60 -8.33
C GLY A 116 -17.25 4.95 -7.78
N GLY A 117 -17.06 5.99 -8.57
CA GLY A 117 -17.43 7.37 -8.24
C GLY A 117 -16.49 8.12 -7.29
N ARG A 118 -15.58 7.44 -6.60
CA ARG A 118 -14.69 8.09 -5.63
C ARG A 118 -13.65 8.99 -6.30
N ALA A 119 -13.22 8.67 -7.53
CA ALA A 119 -12.24 9.50 -8.26
C ALA A 119 -12.70 10.95 -8.43
N LYS A 120 -14.01 11.22 -8.43
CA LYS A 120 -14.63 12.54 -8.60
C LYS A 120 -14.67 13.36 -7.32
N THR A 121 -14.36 12.76 -6.16
CA THR A 121 -14.50 13.43 -4.87
C THR A 121 -13.30 14.32 -4.57
N LYS A 122 -13.58 15.43 -3.90
CA LYS A 122 -12.51 16.30 -3.39
C LYS A 122 -11.61 15.57 -2.39
N GLU A 123 -12.19 14.69 -1.59
CA GLU A 123 -11.46 13.84 -0.63
C GLU A 123 -10.33 13.05 -1.31
N PHE A 124 -10.64 12.44 -2.46
CA PHE A 124 -9.66 11.65 -3.20
C PHE A 124 -8.54 12.52 -3.78
N GLU A 125 -8.88 13.70 -4.32
CA GLU A 125 -7.86 14.67 -4.77
C GLU A 125 -7.02 15.19 -3.61
N ASP A 126 -7.62 15.44 -2.45
CA ASP A 126 -6.89 15.87 -1.24
C ASP A 126 -5.93 14.77 -0.76
N MET A 127 -6.28 13.48 -0.87
CA MET A 127 -5.37 12.35 -0.63
C MET A 127 -4.20 12.32 -1.62
N CYS A 128 -4.46 12.53 -2.91
CA CYS A 128 -3.41 12.61 -3.94
C CYS A 128 -2.44 13.76 -3.64
N LYS A 129 -2.98 14.92 -3.29
CA LYS A 129 -2.20 16.10 -2.92
C LYS A 129 -1.36 15.84 -1.67
N PHE A 130 -1.94 15.29 -0.61
CA PHE A 130 -1.24 14.96 0.63
C PHE A 130 -0.01 14.07 0.39
N SER A 131 -0.19 13.02 -0.42
CA SER A 131 0.92 12.11 -0.78
C SER A 131 2.04 12.87 -1.49
N THR A 132 1.68 13.67 -2.49
CA THR A 132 2.63 14.43 -3.30
C THR A 132 3.38 15.46 -2.47
N ASP A 133 2.69 16.25 -1.64
CA ASP A 133 3.27 17.29 -0.79
C ASP A 133 4.26 16.71 0.25
N ARG A 134 4.07 15.46 0.64
CA ARG A 134 4.95 14.73 1.58
C ARG A 134 6.06 13.92 0.90
N GLY A 135 6.13 13.92 -0.42
CA GLY A 135 7.07 13.07 -1.16
C GLY A 135 6.76 11.57 -1.07
N ILE A 136 5.50 11.22 -0.80
CA ILE A 136 5.01 9.84 -0.68
C ILE A 136 4.33 9.46 -2.00
N GLY A 137 4.58 8.28 -2.54
CA GLY A 137 3.82 7.75 -3.66
C GLY A 137 2.43 7.27 -3.22
N LEU A 138 1.41 7.46 -4.05
CA LEU A 138 0.09 6.86 -3.84
C LEU A 138 -0.17 5.79 -4.91
N TYR A 139 -0.23 4.54 -4.48
CA TYR A 139 -0.62 3.42 -5.32
C TYR A 139 -2.14 3.22 -5.29
N ILE A 140 -2.76 3.26 -6.46
CA ILE A 140 -4.20 3.12 -6.62
C ILE A 140 -4.50 1.75 -7.24
N SER A 141 -5.19 0.90 -6.49
CA SER A 141 -5.75 -0.36 -6.96
C SER A 141 -7.23 -0.18 -7.26
N TYR A 142 -7.69 -0.60 -8.42
CA TYR A 142 -9.10 -0.56 -8.75
C TYR A 142 -9.87 -1.72 -8.10
N ALA A 143 -11.03 -1.42 -7.52
CA ALA A 143 -11.91 -2.45 -6.99
C ALA A 143 -12.31 -3.44 -8.09
N LYS A 144 -12.21 -4.73 -7.78
CA LYS A 144 -12.59 -5.82 -8.69
C LYS A 144 -13.78 -6.55 -8.10
N PRO A 145 -14.74 -7.04 -8.94
CA PRO A 145 -15.91 -7.79 -8.48
C PRO A 145 -15.51 -9.22 -8.11
N VAL A 146 -14.65 -9.39 -7.12
CA VAL A 146 -14.18 -10.70 -6.63
C VAL A 146 -14.23 -10.75 -5.10
N GLY A 147 -14.39 -11.93 -4.54
CA GLY A 147 -14.49 -12.11 -3.08
C GLY A 147 -15.68 -11.36 -2.50
N SER A 148 -15.48 -10.64 -1.41
CA SER A 148 -16.53 -9.85 -0.74
C SER A 148 -17.11 -8.71 -1.60
N ALA A 149 -16.44 -8.30 -2.67
CA ALA A 149 -16.93 -7.25 -3.56
C ALA A 149 -17.83 -7.80 -4.70
N THR A 150 -18.06 -9.11 -4.79
CA THR A 150 -18.91 -9.73 -5.84
C THR A 150 -20.34 -9.20 -5.78
N ASP A 151 -20.87 -8.96 -4.58
CA ASP A 151 -22.24 -8.50 -4.36
C ASP A 151 -22.37 -6.97 -4.35
N HIS A 152 -21.30 -6.26 -4.73
CA HIS A 152 -21.20 -4.80 -4.70
C HIS A 152 -20.82 -4.24 -6.08
N PRO A 153 -21.73 -4.31 -7.09
CA PRO A 153 -21.45 -3.79 -8.43
C PRO A 153 -21.13 -2.30 -8.44
N GLU A 154 -21.60 -1.54 -7.44
CA GLU A 154 -21.30 -0.12 -7.26
C GLU A 154 -19.82 0.17 -6.94
N PHE A 155 -19.06 -0.84 -6.52
CA PHE A 155 -17.62 -0.69 -6.29
C PHE A 155 -16.80 -0.70 -7.57
N VAL A 156 -17.36 -1.22 -8.66
CA VAL A 156 -16.64 -1.27 -9.94
C VAL A 156 -16.48 0.13 -10.50
N ILE A 157 -15.24 0.50 -10.83
CA ILE A 157 -14.95 1.80 -11.41
C ILE A 157 -15.54 1.94 -12.81
N THR A 158 -15.92 3.16 -13.16
CA THR A 158 -16.36 3.52 -14.50
C THR A 158 -15.19 3.96 -15.38
N LYS A 159 -15.43 4.06 -16.68
CA LYS A 159 -14.47 4.70 -17.61
C LYS A 159 -14.14 6.13 -17.19
N GLU A 160 -15.14 6.87 -16.72
CA GLU A 160 -14.97 8.24 -16.25
C GLU A 160 -14.03 8.31 -15.03
N ASP A 161 -14.18 7.38 -14.06
CA ASP A 161 -13.25 7.30 -12.93
C ASP A 161 -11.81 7.07 -13.41
N ALA A 162 -11.61 6.15 -14.36
CA ALA A 162 -10.29 5.87 -14.90
C ALA A 162 -9.69 7.08 -15.67
N ASP A 163 -10.50 7.82 -16.39
CA ASP A 163 -10.07 9.02 -17.11
C ASP A 163 -9.65 10.12 -16.12
N ILE A 164 -10.41 10.32 -15.03
CA ILE A 164 -10.05 11.25 -13.95
C ILE A 164 -8.72 10.86 -13.30
N VAL A 165 -8.53 9.60 -12.98
CA VAL A 165 -7.26 9.13 -12.39
C VAL A 165 -6.08 9.42 -13.31
N ARG A 166 -6.20 9.22 -14.63
CA ARG A 166 -5.14 9.56 -15.59
C ARG A 166 -4.81 11.07 -15.60
N GLU A 167 -5.80 11.93 -15.41
CA GLU A 167 -5.53 13.37 -15.28
C GLU A 167 -4.85 13.69 -13.94
N LEU A 168 -5.25 13.04 -12.86
CA LEU A 168 -4.58 13.19 -11.55
C LEU A 168 -3.14 12.67 -11.57
N GLU A 169 -2.84 11.60 -12.31
CA GLU A 169 -1.46 11.07 -12.50
C GLU A 169 -0.51 12.09 -13.14
N LYS A 170 -1.03 13.00 -13.96
CA LYS A 170 -0.22 14.08 -14.55
C LYS A 170 0.11 15.20 -13.55
N LYS A 171 -0.68 15.32 -12.50
CA LYS A 171 -0.65 16.41 -11.53
C LYS A 171 0.00 16.02 -10.20
N TYR A 172 -0.13 14.77 -9.81
CA TYR A 172 0.27 14.25 -8.50
C TYR A 172 1.17 13.03 -8.61
N SER A 173 1.92 12.73 -7.54
CA SER A 173 2.79 11.54 -7.43
C SER A 173 1.96 10.28 -7.12
N ILE A 174 1.06 9.94 -8.04
CA ILE A 174 0.19 8.76 -7.94
C ILE A 174 0.45 7.81 -9.11
N PHE A 175 0.15 6.55 -8.93
CA PHE A 175 0.29 5.54 -9.98
C PHE A 175 -0.70 4.41 -9.80
N THR A 176 -1.10 3.81 -10.93
CA THR A 176 -1.98 2.66 -10.97
C THR A 176 -1.25 1.43 -11.50
N HIS A 177 -1.69 0.25 -11.11
CA HIS A 177 -1.24 -0.98 -11.74
C HIS A 177 -2.19 -1.32 -12.90
N MET A 178 -1.86 -0.82 -14.08
CA MET A 178 -2.54 -1.23 -15.31
C MET A 178 -1.94 -2.58 -15.73
N THR A 179 -2.62 -3.67 -15.40
CA THR A 179 -2.31 -4.93 -16.08
C THR A 179 -2.75 -4.83 -17.55
N PRO A 180 -1.92 -5.27 -18.52
CA PRO A 180 -2.26 -5.21 -19.94
C PRO A 180 -3.58 -5.90 -20.34
N SER A 181 -4.11 -6.77 -19.47
CA SER A 181 -5.37 -7.49 -19.66
C SER A 181 -6.63 -6.63 -19.54
N TYR A 182 -6.55 -5.38 -19.11
CA TYR A 182 -7.70 -4.46 -19.05
C TYR A 182 -7.88 -3.62 -20.32
N GLY A 183 -7.22 -3.93 -21.40
CA GLY A 183 -7.35 -3.26 -22.70
C GLY A 183 -8.68 -3.51 -23.45
N SER A 184 -9.68 -4.10 -22.82
CA SER A 184 -10.99 -4.31 -23.45
C SER A 184 -12.13 -3.95 -22.50
N PHE A 185 -12.20 -2.67 -22.12
CA PHE A 185 -13.50 -2.09 -21.78
C PHE A 185 -14.22 -1.88 -23.13
N LYS A 186 -15.06 -2.83 -23.51
CA LYS A 186 -16.04 -2.64 -24.59
C LYS A 186 -17.21 -1.85 -24.06
#